data_8c29fb66c21f172983190069df18d886
#
_entry.id   8c29fb66c21f172983190069df18d886
#
_cell.length_a   1.000
_cell.length_b   1.000
_cell.length_c   1.000
_cell.angle_alpha   90.00
_cell.angle_beta   90.00
_cell.angle_gamma   90.00
#
_symmetry.space_group_name_H-M   'P 1'
#
loop_
_entity.id
_entity.type
_entity.pdbx_description
1 polymer ?
#
loop_
_entity_poly.entity_id
_entity_poly.type
_entity_poly.pdbx_seq_one_letter_code
_entity_poly.pdbx_strand_id
1 'polypeptide(L)'
;MNQKPRGIKLIKIAIAVLSLSNLFSIGSLKAEEILHIGAIPDQNPEHLNRLYKVLSSELSEQLNVQVRYKPVTNYAAAVTAFRTGDLDLVWFGALTGVQARLQSKGSKVIAQRDIDEKFHSVFIANKKSSIQKINNLNDLKTLKDKRFTFGSESSTSGRLMPQYFLNKAGLQLKDFKGASPGFSGSHDATLMLVQSGSYEAGALSEEVWKRNLERGRVDPSKVFLIWKTPSYHNYHWLAQGNLDKKFKKGFTKDLTNVFLRFNEKSKKQKQILELFSAKKFIISKTENYNKIEKVGRKAGKIK
;
A
#
# COMPACT_ATOMS: atom_id res chain seq x y z
N MET A 1 100.56 -9.72 -47.35
CA MET A 1 100.46 -8.45 -46.59
C MET A 1 99.21 -8.49 -45.81
N ASN A 2 99.34 -8.67 -44.50
CA ASN A 2 98.29 -8.92 -43.56
C ASN A 2 97.64 -7.64 -43.04
N GLN A 3 96.32 -7.52 -43.12
CA GLN A 3 95.59 -6.58 -42.30
C GLN A 3 94.57 -7.35 -41.43
N LYS A 4 94.75 -7.20 -40.13
CA LYS A 4 93.82 -7.70 -39.12
C LYS A 4 92.56 -6.83 -39.04
N PRO A 5 91.35 -7.41 -38.87
CA PRO A 5 90.20 -6.62 -38.62
C PRO A 5 90.04 -6.26 -37.13
N ARG A 6 89.63 -5.03 -36.89
CA ARG A 6 89.40 -4.41 -35.59
C ARG A 6 88.12 -5.00 -34.96
N GLY A 7 88.23 -5.40 -33.71
CA GLY A 7 87.08 -5.93 -32.92
C GLY A 7 86.08 -4.86 -32.56
N ILE A 8 84.83 -5.19 -32.77
CA ILE A 8 83.64 -4.44 -32.34
C ILE A 8 83.32 -4.87 -30.92
N LYS A 9 83.36 -3.92 -29.98
CA LYS A 9 82.88 -4.14 -28.59
C LYS A 9 81.33 -4.13 -28.57
N LEU A 10 80.75 -5.26 -28.28
CA LEU A 10 79.34 -5.37 -27.98
C LEU A 10 79.00 -4.77 -26.61
N ILE A 11 78.32 -3.62 -26.61
CA ILE A 11 77.76 -3.03 -25.41
C ILE A 11 76.48 -3.79 -25.10
N LYS A 12 76.44 -4.54 -24.00
CA LYS A 12 75.22 -5.17 -23.47
C LYS A 12 74.38 -4.09 -22.79
N ILE A 13 73.31 -3.65 -23.44
CA ILE A 13 72.26 -2.83 -22.83
C ILE A 13 71.32 -3.77 -22.06
N ALA A 14 71.41 -3.72 -20.73
CA ALA A 14 70.42 -4.40 -19.88
C ALA A 14 69.17 -3.55 -19.83
N ILE A 15 68.08 -4.00 -20.53
CA ILE A 15 66.76 -3.41 -20.42
C ILE A 15 66.12 -3.95 -19.14
N ALA A 16 66.08 -3.14 -18.09
CA ALA A 16 65.31 -3.41 -16.90
C ALA A 16 63.81 -3.16 -17.23
N VAL A 17 63.06 -4.21 -17.47
CA VAL A 17 61.60 -4.14 -17.57
C VAL A 17 61.03 -4.01 -16.15
N LEU A 18 60.77 -2.77 -15.72
CA LEU A 18 59.96 -2.52 -14.53
C LEU A 18 58.53 -2.89 -14.87
N SER A 19 58.11 -4.10 -14.48
CA SER A 19 56.68 -4.51 -14.48
C SER A 19 55.95 -3.76 -13.36
N LEU A 20 55.36 -2.60 -13.69
CA LEU A 20 54.36 -1.93 -12.85
C LEU A 20 53.09 -2.77 -12.92
N SER A 21 52.97 -3.77 -12.07
CA SER A 21 51.69 -4.44 -11.78
C SER A 21 50.79 -3.49 -10.97
N ASN A 22 50.12 -2.60 -11.67
CA ASN A 22 48.95 -1.92 -11.08
C ASN A 22 47.89 -2.98 -10.76
N LEU A 23 47.84 -3.43 -9.50
CA LEU A 23 46.71 -4.11 -8.92
C LEU A 23 45.54 -3.13 -8.91
N PHE A 24 44.82 -3.06 -10.03
CA PHE A 24 43.44 -2.57 -10.00
C PHE A 24 42.65 -3.56 -9.11
N SER A 25 42.53 -3.26 -7.83
CA SER A 25 41.45 -3.81 -7.01
C SER A 25 40.13 -3.42 -7.68
N ILE A 26 39.61 -4.32 -8.53
CA ILE A 26 38.22 -4.26 -8.98
C ILE A 26 37.40 -4.53 -7.71
N GLY A 27 37.18 -3.48 -6.92
CA GLY A 27 36.19 -3.50 -5.88
C GLY A 27 34.88 -3.94 -6.57
N SER A 28 34.39 -5.11 -6.23
CA SER A 28 33.08 -5.57 -6.68
C SER A 28 32.08 -4.45 -6.37
N LEU A 29 31.66 -3.71 -7.39
CA LEU A 29 30.56 -2.75 -7.29
C LEU A 29 29.33 -3.58 -6.91
N LYS A 30 29.11 -3.72 -5.60
CA LYS A 30 27.90 -4.31 -5.09
C LYS A 30 26.76 -3.43 -5.62
N ALA A 31 25.90 -4.01 -6.47
CA ALA A 31 24.75 -3.29 -6.99
C ALA A 31 24.02 -2.65 -5.81
N GLU A 32 23.74 -1.35 -5.91
CA GLU A 32 23.05 -0.62 -4.85
C GLU A 32 21.68 -1.23 -4.64
N GLU A 33 21.43 -1.72 -3.44
CA GLU A 33 20.15 -2.34 -3.10
C GLU A 33 19.02 -1.31 -3.13
N ILE A 34 17.95 -1.62 -3.86
CA ILE A 34 16.79 -0.73 -4.02
C ILE A 34 15.69 -1.19 -3.06
N LEU A 35 15.11 -0.25 -2.31
CA LEU A 35 13.90 -0.48 -1.54
C LEU A 35 12.68 -0.33 -2.46
N HIS A 36 12.06 -1.44 -2.81
CA HIS A 36 10.84 -1.44 -3.61
C HIS A 36 9.62 -1.26 -2.71
N ILE A 37 8.91 -0.15 -2.90
CA ILE A 37 7.68 0.13 -2.17
C ILE A 37 6.46 -0.06 -3.06
N GLY A 38 5.36 -0.52 -2.48
CA GLY A 38 4.09 -0.73 -3.15
C GLY A 38 2.89 -0.31 -2.31
N ALA A 39 1.72 -0.39 -2.92
CA ALA A 39 0.44 -0.14 -2.26
C ALA A 39 -0.68 -0.90 -2.95
N ILE A 40 -1.75 -1.22 -2.21
CA ILE A 40 -3.01 -1.62 -2.85
C ILE A 40 -3.58 -0.45 -3.68
N PRO A 41 -4.12 -0.70 -4.88
CA PRO A 41 -4.67 0.35 -5.75
C PRO A 41 -6.11 0.68 -5.32
N ASP A 42 -6.26 1.27 -4.13
CA ASP A 42 -7.55 1.54 -3.47
C ASP A 42 -8.20 2.85 -3.93
N GLN A 43 -7.47 3.68 -4.65
CA GLN A 43 -7.84 5.00 -5.10
C GLN A 43 -7.48 5.23 -6.57
N ASN A 44 -7.74 6.45 -7.05
CA ASN A 44 -7.37 6.87 -8.40
C ASN A 44 -5.85 6.69 -8.63
N PRO A 45 -5.43 6.05 -9.75
CA PRO A 45 -4.02 5.76 -10.03
C PRO A 45 -3.12 7.00 -10.09
N GLU A 46 -3.63 8.11 -10.63
CA GLU A 46 -2.88 9.37 -10.72
C GLU A 46 -2.59 9.94 -9.32
N HIS A 47 -3.57 9.87 -8.43
CA HIS A 47 -3.37 10.26 -7.03
C HIS A 47 -2.31 9.39 -6.35
N LEU A 48 -2.37 8.07 -6.52
CA LEU A 48 -1.38 7.15 -5.96
C LEU A 48 0.03 7.41 -6.52
N ASN A 49 0.16 7.58 -7.83
CA ASN A 49 1.46 7.87 -8.45
C ASN A 49 2.08 9.16 -7.89
N ARG A 50 1.29 10.22 -7.73
CA ARG A 50 1.76 11.48 -7.13
C ARG A 50 2.21 11.28 -5.68
N LEU A 51 1.40 10.60 -4.87
CA LEU A 51 1.70 10.30 -3.47
C LEU A 51 3.02 9.52 -3.35
N TYR A 52 3.12 8.40 -4.06
CA TYR A 52 4.28 7.50 -3.91
C TYR A 52 5.54 8.05 -4.56
N LYS A 53 5.45 8.96 -5.55
CA LYS A 53 6.60 9.70 -6.07
C LYS A 53 7.23 10.60 -4.99
N VAL A 54 6.41 11.37 -4.28
CA VAL A 54 6.89 12.25 -3.20
C VAL A 54 7.43 11.43 -2.03
N LEU A 55 6.71 10.36 -1.64
CA LEU A 55 7.14 9.48 -0.55
C LEU A 55 8.45 8.77 -0.86
N SER A 56 8.62 8.23 -2.08
CA SER A 56 9.87 7.56 -2.49
C SER A 56 11.07 8.50 -2.39
N SER A 57 10.93 9.75 -2.84
CA SER A 57 11.97 10.76 -2.73
C SER A 57 12.31 11.07 -1.28
N GLU A 58 11.33 11.25 -0.40
CA GLU A 58 11.55 11.51 1.03
C GLU A 58 12.24 10.33 1.73
N LEU A 59 11.76 9.11 1.48
CA LEU A 59 12.37 7.91 2.05
C LEU A 59 13.81 7.70 1.56
N SER A 60 14.09 7.99 0.28
CA SER A 60 15.46 7.88 -0.26
C SER A 60 16.43 8.83 0.46
N GLU A 61 16.01 10.08 0.70
CA GLU A 61 16.81 11.08 1.40
C GLU A 61 17.03 10.70 2.88
N GLN A 62 15.97 10.26 3.57
CA GLN A 62 16.02 9.94 5.01
C GLN A 62 16.79 8.65 5.32
N LEU A 63 16.76 7.68 4.42
CA LEU A 63 17.37 6.35 4.61
C LEU A 63 18.73 6.20 3.92
N ASN A 64 19.08 7.15 3.05
CA ASN A 64 20.27 7.08 2.19
C ASN A 64 20.35 5.78 1.37
N VAL A 65 19.21 5.38 0.76
CA VAL A 65 19.07 4.25 -0.17
C VAL A 65 18.15 4.64 -1.31
N GLN A 66 18.31 4.03 -2.48
CA GLN A 66 17.37 4.23 -3.56
C GLN A 66 16.01 3.62 -3.20
N VAL A 67 14.93 4.41 -3.26
CA VAL A 67 13.54 3.93 -3.05
C VAL A 67 12.76 4.07 -4.35
N ARG A 68 12.08 3.00 -4.76
CA ARG A 68 11.31 2.97 -6.01
C ARG A 68 9.89 2.46 -5.77
N TYR A 69 8.91 3.25 -6.16
CA TYR A 69 7.51 2.80 -6.18
C TYR A 69 7.25 1.88 -7.38
N LYS A 70 6.63 0.74 -7.10
CA LYS A 70 6.14 -0.21 -8.10
C LYS A 70 4.62 -0.31 -7.98
N PRO A 71 3.85 0.28 -8.91
CA PRO A 71 2.40 0.13 -8.93
C PRO A 71 2.00 -1.30 -9.25
N VAL A 72 0.87 -1.73 -8.72
CA VAL A 72 0.27 -3.04 -8.98
C VAL A 72 -1.14 -2.88 -9.53
N THR A 73 -1.64 -3.90 -10.23
CA THR A 73 -2.91 -3.83 -10.96
C THR A 73 -4.14 -4.00 -10.07
N ASN A 74 -4.02 -4.74 -8.95
CA ASN A 74 -5.12 -4.99 -8.03
C ASN A 74 -4.60 -5.39 -6.64
N TYR A 75 -5.51 -5.52 -5.68
CA TYR A 75 -5.18 -5.85 -4.29
C TYR A 75 -4.49 -7.22 -4.12
N ALA A 76 -4.92 -8.23 -4.87
CA ALA A 76 -4.31 -9.56 -4.82
C ALA A 76 -2.89 -9.55 -5.39
N ALA A 77 -2.65 -8.76 -6.44
CA ALA A 77 -1.32 -8.56 -7.00
C ALA A 77 -0.35 -7.93 -5.99
N ALA A 78 -0.82 -6.99 -5.15
CA ALA A 78 0.01 -6.44 -4.07
C ALA A 78 0.44 -7.51 -3.05
N VAL A 79 -0.50 -8.39 -2.64
CA VAL A 79 -0.21 -9.52 -1.73
C VAL A 79 0.79 -10.48 -2.37
N THR A 80 0.61 -10.81 -3.64
CA THR A 80 1.52 -11.71 -4.38
C THR A 80 2.92 -11.10 -4.49
N ALA A 81 3.03 -9.84 -4.94
CA ALA A 81 4.31 -9.17 -5.10
C ALA A 81 5.07 -9.02 -3.77
N PHE A 82 4.35 -8.82 -2.66
CA PHE A 82 4.97 -8.86 -1.33
C PHE A 82 5.44 -10.27 -0.96
N ARG A 83 4.61 -11.30 -1.17
CA ARG A 83 4.96 -12.69 -0.87
C ARG A 83 6.16 -13.19 -1.67
N THR A 84 6.30 -12.79 -2.94
CA THR A 84 7.43 -13.17 -3.82
C THR A 84 8.69 -12.35 -3.57
N GLY A 85 8.62 -11.28 -2.78
CA GLY A 85 9.76 -10.41 -2.49
C GLY A 85 10.01 -9.33 -3.56
N ASP A 86 9.09 -9.15 -4.53
CA ASP A 86 9.16 -8.08 -5.53
C ASP A 86 8.90 -6.70 -4.93
N LEU A 87 8.23 -6.67 -3.77
CA LEU A 87 7.99 -5.50 -2.95
C LEU A 87 8.54 -5.72 -1.54
N ASP A 88 9.30 -4.76 -1.04
CA ASP A 88 9.95 -4.79 0.28
C ASP A 88 9.07 -4.17 1.37
N LEU A 89 8.30 -3.16 1.01
CA LEU A 89 7.45 -2.39 1.92
C LEU A 89 6.14 -2.06 1.20
N VAL A 90 5.01 -2.39 1.81
CA VAL A 90 3.71 -2.18 1.15
C VAL A 90 2.69 -1.54 2.10
N TRP A 91 1.98 -0.55 1.55
CA TRP A 91 0.79 0.02 2.17
C TRP A 91 -0.41 -0.86 1.90
N PHE A 92 -0.87 -1.55 2.94
CA PHE A 92 -1.99 -2.48 2.87
C PHE A 92 -3.22 -1.99 3.63
N GLY A 93 -4.40 -2.36 3.15
CA GLY A 93 -5.57 -2.46 4.03
C GLY A 93 -5.43 -3.67 4.96
N ALA A 94 -6.15 -3.68 6.08
CA ALA A 94 -5.96 -4.68 7.11
C ALA A 94 -6.12 -6.14 6.63
N LEU A 95 -7.12 -6.42 5.76
CA LEU A 95 -7.31 -7.78 5.22
C LEU A 95 -6.12 -8.24 4.38
N THR A 96 -5.71 -7.43 3.40
CA THR A 96 -4.58 -7.76 2.53
C THR A 96 -3.25 -7.78 3.28
N GLY A 97 -3.08 -6.91 4.28
CA GLY A 97 -1.89 -6.94 5.15
C GLY A 97 -1.81 -8.21 6.00
N VAL A 98 -2.93 -8.68 6.55
CA VAL A 98 -2.98 -9.98 7.25
C VAL A 98 -2.69 -11.13 6.28
N GLN A 99 -3.30 -11.14 5.08
CA GLN A 99 -3.03 -12.16 4.05
C GLN A 99 -1.56 -12.18 3.65
N ALA A 100 -0.94 -11.04 3.43
CA ALA A 100 0.47 -10.91 3.07
C ALA A 100 1.39 -11.37 4.21
N ARG A 101 1.11 -10.94 5.44
CA ARG A 101 1.87 -11.30 6.64
C ARG A 101 1.87 -12.80 6.90
N LEU A 102 0.74 -13.46 6.79
CA LEU A 102 0.62 -14.91 6.99
C LEU A 102 1.37 -15.72 5.93
N GLN A 103 1.63 -15.14 4.76
CA GLN A 103 2.35 -15.77 3.65
C GLN A 103 3.83 -15.35 3.56
N SER A 104 4.31 -14.45 4.43
CA SER A 104 5.68 -13.90 4.38
C SER A 104 6.33 -13.96 5.75
N LYS A 105 7.13 -14.99 5.96
CA LYS A 105 7.79 -15.26 7.25
C LYS A 105 8.64 -14.07 7.69
N GLY A 106 8.49 -13.68 8.95
CA GLY A 106 9.29 -12.60 9.57
C GLY A 106 8.88 -11.19 9.19
N SER A 107 7.87 -11.00 8.30
CA SER A 107 7.35 -9.69 7.97
C SER A 107 6.82 -8.95 9.20
N LYS A 108 6.94 -7.62 9.22
CA LYS A 108 6.64 -6.77 10.38
C LYS A 108 5.67 -5.66 10.00
N VAL A 109 4.61 -5.52 10.78
CA VAL A 109 3.79 -4.31 10.80
C VAL A 109 4.60 -3.21 11.47
N ILE A 110 4.82 -2.07 10.81
CA ILE A 110 5.75 -1.05 11.31
C ILE A 110 5.07 0.27 11.69
N ALA A 111 4.12 0.73 10.89
CA ALA A 111 3.45 2.01 11.13
C ALA A 111 2.05 2.03 10.50
N GLN A 112 1.20 2.93 11.00
CA GLN A 112 -0.12 3.25 10.46
C GLN A 112 -0.37 4.75 10.58
N ARG A 113 -1.38 5.28 9.91
CA ARG A 113 -1.85 6.66 10.15
C ARG A 113 -2.59 6.71 11.49
N ASP A 114 -2.61 7.86 12.10
CA ASP A 114 -3.38 8.12 13.33
C ASP A 114 -4.88 7.78 13.18
N ILE A 115 -5.46 8.04 12.01
CA ILE A 115 -6.87 7.73 11.72
C ILE A 115 -7.17 6.23 11.59
N ASP A 116 -6.15 5.39 11.38
CA ASP A 116 -6.34 3.96 11.13
C ASP A 116 -6.61 3.13 12.39
N GLU A 117 -6.43 3.68 13.59
CA GLU A 117 -6.84 3.02 14.85
C GLU A 117 -8.37 2.95 15.01
N LYS A 118 -9.08 3.96 14.51
CA LYS A 118 -10.54 4.10 14.61
C LYS A 118 -11.15 4.33 13.23
N PHE A 119 -10.80 3.47 12.31
CA PHE A 119 -11.25 3.56 10.91
C PHE A 119 -12.69 3.06 10.75
N HIS A 120 -13.40 3.58 9.75
CA HIS A 120 -14.77 3.20 9.45
C HIS A 120 -14.97 2.90 7.96
N SER A 121 -15.91 2.02 7.66
CA SER A 121 -16.57 1.99 6.36
C SER A 121 -17.80 2.89 6.38
N VAL A 122 -18.12 3.44 5.23
CA VAL A 122 -19.39 4.14 5.02
C VAL A 122 -20.21 3.44 3.94
N PHE A 123 -21.50 3.46 4.13
CA PHE A 123 -22.48 3.07 3.12
C PHE A 123 -23.07 4.34 2.52
N ILE A 124 -23.15 4.37 1.20
CA ILE A 124 -23.69 5.50 0.43
C ILE A 124 -24.84 4.99 -0.45
N ALA A 125 -25.76 5.89 -0.77
CA ALA A 125 -26.86 5.57 -1.66
C ALA A 125 -27.08 6.68 -2.69
N ASN A 126 -27.57 6.29 -3.87
CA ASN A 126 -28.02 7.22 -4.89
C ASN A 126 -29.35 7.87 -4.46
N LYS A 127 -29.47 9.18 -4.65
CA LYS A 127 -30.69 9.94 -4.29
C LYS A 127 -31.95 9.52 -5.04
N LYS A 128 -31.81 8.92 -6.23
CA LYS A 128 -32.96 8.39 -7.00
C LYS A 128 -33.40 7.02 -6.53
N SER A 129 -32.65 6.37 -5.61
CA SER A 129 -33.09 5.12 -4.99
C SER A 129 -34.13 5.41 -3.90
N SER A 130 -34.94 4.41 -3.54
CA SER A 130 -35.88 4.49 -2.41
C SER A 130 -35.20 4.31 -1.04
N ILE A 131 -33.87 4.25 -1.00
CA ILE A 131 -33.09 3.98 0.22
C ILE A 131 -33.08 5.25 1.09
N GLN A 132 -33.40 5.06 2.38
CA GLN A 132 -33.37 6.11 3.39
C GLN A 132 -32.10 6.02 4.25
N LYS A 133 -31.86 7.05 5.06
CA LYS A 133 -30.81 7.03 6.06
C LYS A 133 -31.03 5.88 7.05
N ILE A 134 -29.98 5.15 7.37
CA ILE A 134 -29.97 3.99 8.25
C ILE A 134 -29.57 4.44 9.66
N ASN A 135 -30.39 4.21 10.65
CA ASN A 135 -30.16 4.68 12.01
C ASN A 135 -29.53 3.60 12.91
N ASN A 136 -29.82 2.33 12.65
CA ASN A 136 -29.27 1.22 13.42
C ASN A 136 -28.85 0.05 12.52
N LEU A 137 -28.15 -0.93 13.09
CA LEU A 137 -27.60 -2.06 12.35
C LEU A 137 -28.69 -2.88 11.62
N ASN A 138 -29.85 -3.07 12.25
CA ASN A 138 -30.92 -3.92 11.68
C ASN A 138 -31.55 -3.28 10.43
N ASP A 139 -31.54 -1.96 10.33
CA ASP A 139 -32.05 -1.23 9.16
C ASP A 139 -31.26 -1.48 7.88
N LEU A 140 -30.04 -2.06 7.99
CA LEU A 140 -29.28 -2.52 6.82
C LEU A 140 -30.06 -3.53 5.97
N LYS A 141 -31.09 -4.20 6.53
CA LYS A 141 -32.00 -5.09 5.77
C LYS A 141 -32.76 -4.38 4.65
N THR A 142 -32.92 -3.06 4.73
CA THR A 142 -33.54 -2.24 3.67
C THR A 142 -32.77 -2.24 2.37
N LEU A 143 -31.48 -2.70 2.40
CA LEU A 143 -30.65 -2.90 1.22
C LEU A 143 -30.96 -4.20 0.47
N LYS A 144 -31.85 -5.06 0.98
CA LYS A 144 -32.33 -6.25 0.27
C LYS A 144 -32.92 -5.88 -1.10
N ASP A 145 -32.65 -6.70 -2.11
CA ASP A 145 -33.08 -6.54 -3.50
C ASP A 145 -32.62 -5.24 -4.18
N LYS A 146 -31.63 -4.54 -3.58
CA LYS A 146 -30.99 -3.36 -4.18
C LYS A 146 -29.76 -3.76 -5.01
N ARG A 147 -29.48 -2.99 -6.09
CA ARG A 147 -28.20 -3.08 -6.80
C ARG A 147 -27.13 -2.47 -5.91
N PHE A 148 -26.34 -3.33 -5.30
CA PHE A 148 -25.28 -2.94 -4.35
C PHE A 148 -23.90 -3.24 -4.91
N THR A 149 -22.94 -2.33 -4.72
CA THR A 149 -21.53 -2.58 -5.07
C THR A 149 -20.64 -2.46 -3.84
N PHE A 150 -19.72 -3.41 -3.71
CA PHE A 150 -18.55 -3.31 -2.85
C PHE A 150 -17.40 -2.64 -3.63
N GLY A 151 -16.28 -2.34 -2.94
CA GLY A 151 -15.01 -1.97 -3.56
C GLY A 151 -14.31 -3.19 -4.19
N SER A 152 -12.99 -3.34 -3.97
CA SER A 152 -12.27 -4.57 -4.33
C SER A 152 -12.73 -5.74 -3.45
N GLU A 153 -12.75 -6.96 -4.00
CA GLU A 153 -13.08 -8.18 -3.25
C GLU A 153 -12.17 -8.44 -2.05
N SER A 154 -10.94 -7.96 -2.10
CA SER A 154 -9.94 -8.08 -1.03
C SER A 154 -9.84 -6.81 -0.16
N SER A 155 -10.75 -5.85 -0.33
CA SER A 155 -10.77 -4.63 0.49
C SER A 155 -11.30 -4.91 1.90
N THR A 156 -10.67 -4.32 2.91
CA THR A 156 -11.17 -4.33 4.29
C THR A 156 -12.41 -3.45 4.42
N SER A 157 -12.27 -2.16 4.10
CA SER A 157 -13.31 -1.15 4.28
C SER A 157 -14.35 -1.11 3.16
N GLY A 158 -13.99 -1.54 1.95
CA GLY A 158 -14.92 -1.62 0.83
C GLY A 158 -15.62 -2.98 0.69
N ARG A 159 -15.21 -4.01 1.46
CA ARG A 159 -15.76 -5.36 1.30
C ARG A 159 -15.92 -6.13 2.61
N LEU A 160 -14.83 -6.48 3.30
CA LEU A 160 -14.88 -7.41 4.43
C LEU A 160 -15.74 -6.89 5.58
N MET A 161 -15.48 -5.68 6.06
CA MET A 161 -16.20 -5.10 7.20
C MET A 161 -17.64 -4.71 6.84
N PRO A 162 -17.93 -4.09 5.69
CA PRO A 162 -19.32 -3.93 5.23
C PRO A 162 -20.08 -5.23 5.19
N GLN A 163 -19.54 -6.30 4.58
CA GLN A 163 -20.22 -7.60 4.54
C GLN A 163 -20.42 -8.19 5.94
N TYR A 164 -19.45 -8.05 6.83
CA TYR A 164 -19.58 -8.51 8.21
C TYR A 164 -20.79 -7.87 8.92
N PHE A 165 -21.01 -6.55 8.73
CA PHE A 165 -22.14 -5.86 9.33
C PHE A 165 -23.47 -6.17 8.62
N LEU A 166 -23.46 -6.33 7.31
CA LEU A 166 -24.64 -6.82 6.56
C LEU A 166 -25.06 -8.21 7.04
N ASN A 167 -24.12 -9.14 7.19
CA ASN A 167 -24.39 -10.47 7.71
C ASN A 167 -24.94 -10.44 9.17
N LYS A 168 -24.40 -9.53 10.01
CA LYS A 168 -24.93 -9.31 11.37
C LYS A 168 -26.38 -8.80 11.37
N ALA A 169 -26.75 -8.00 10.39
CA ALA A 169 -28.12 -7.55 10.18
C ALA A 169 -29.02 -8.63 9.55
N GLY A 170 -28.47 -9.80 9.19
CA GLY A 170 -29.18 -10.89 8.55
C GLY A 170 -29.30 -10.76 7.03
N LEU A 171 -28.54 -9.86 6.40
CA LEU A 171 -28.49 -9.69 4.95
C LEU A 171 -27.24 -10.40 4.38
N GLN A 172 -27.45 -11.33 3.47
CA GLN A 172 -26.42 -12.10 2.79
C GLN A 172 -26.19 -11.57 1.37
N LEU A 173 -25.08 -11.99 0.72
CA LEU A 173 -24.76 -11.56 -0.65
C LEU A 173 -25.83 -11.94 -1.68
N LYS A 174 -26.48 -13.09 -1.51
CA LYS A 174 -27.57 -13.58 -2.36
C LYS A 174 -28.85 -12.75 -2.26
N ASP A 175 -28.97 -11.91 -1.23
CA ASP A 175 -30.13 -11.07 -0.99
C ASP A 175 -30.10 -9.74 -1.75
N PHE A 176 -29.02 -9.44 -2.45
CA PHE A 176 -28.93 -8.30 -3.35
C PHE A 176 -29.60 -8.60 -4.70
N LYS A 177 -29.96 -7.56 -5.43
CA LYS A 177 -30.59 -7.69 -6.75
C LYS A 177 -29.72 -8.52 -7.70
N GLY A 178 -30.30 -9.52 -8.35
CA GLY A 178 -29.59 -10.46 -9.20
C GLY A 178 -28.80 -11.53 -8.42
N ALA A 179 -29.12 -11.73 -7.12
CA ALA A 179 -28.50 -12.69 -6.21
C ALA A 179 -26.98 -12.49 -6.03
N SER A 180 -26.44 -11.34 -6.42
CA SER A 180 -25.02 -11.03 -6.31
C SER A 180 -24.78 -9.51 -6.28
N PRO A 181 -23.92 -9.00 -5.40
CA PRO A 181 -23.45 -7.61 -5.46
C PRO A 181 -22.40 -7.43 -6.55
N GLY A 182 -22.19 -6.17 -6.95
CA GLY A 182 -21.04 -5.81 -7.80
C GLY A 182 -19.76 -5.60 -7.00
N PHE A 183 -18.64 -5.52 -7.72
CA PHE A 183 -17.32 -5.18 -7.20
C PHE A 183 -16.69 -4.11 -8.09
N SER A 184 -16.54 -2.92 -7.58
CA SER A 184 -16.04 -1.76 -8.33
C SER A 184 -14.51 -1.72 -8.51
N GLY A 185 -13.77 -2.50 -7.71
CA GLY A 185 -12.31 -2.56 -7.73
C GLY A 185 -11.63 -1.52 -6.82
N SER A 186 -12.17 -0.30 -6.66
CA SER A 186 -11.60 0.76 -5.81
C SER A 186 -12.67 1.59 -5.12
N HIS A 187 -12.27 2.40 -4.14
CA HIS A 187 -13.20 3.27 -3.41
C HIS A 187 -13.73 4.42 -4.27
N ASP A 188 -12.86 5.02 -5.11
CA ASP A 188 -13.29 6.08 -6.03
C ASP A 188 -14.29 5.54 -7.07
N ALA A 189 -14.05 4.33 -7.59
CA ALA A 189 -14.99 3.68 -8.51
C ALA A 189 -16.34 3.37 -7.85
N THR A 190 -16.35 2.91 -6.57
CA THR A 190 -17.61 2.74 -5.81
C THR A 190 -18.41 4.03 -5.75
N LEU A 191 -17.76 5.14 -5.38
CA LEU A 191 -18.39 6.45 -5.31
C LEU A 191 -19.02 6.83 -6.67
N MET A 192 -18.24 6.72 -7.74
CA MET A 192 -18.69 7.12 -9.09
C MET A 192 -19.86 6.27 -9.58
N LEU A 193 -19.85 4.95 -9.36
CA LEU A 193 -20.91 4.04 -9.76
C LEU A 193 -22.22 4.28 -9.00
N VAL A 194 -22.15 4.61 -7.71
CA VAL A 194 -23.34 4.97 -6.93
C VAL A 194 -23.83 6.37 -7.30
N GLN A 195 -22.96 7.34 -7.45
CA GLN A 195 -23.32 8.70 -7.84
C GLN A 195 -23.97 8.75 -9.23
N SER A 196 -23.49 7.97 -10.19
CA SER A 196 -24.10 7.86 -11.54
C SER A 196 -25.47 7.16 -11.55
N GLY A 197 -25.79 6.41 -10.49
CA GLY A 197 -27.02 5.60 -10.43
C GLY A 197 -26.87 4.20 -11.06
N SER A 198 -25.68 3.81 -11.52
CA SER A 198 -25.40 2.45 -11.98
C SER A 198 -25.63 1.43 -10.86
N TYR A 199 -25.37 1.82 -9.61
CA TYR A 199 -25.74 1.10 -8.40
C TYR A 199 -26.60 1.99 -7.50
N GLU A 200 -27.56 1.38 -6.79
CA GLU A 200 -28.44 2.07 -5.85
C GLU A 200 -27.72 2.40 -4.54
N ALA A 201 -26.79 1.53 -4.12
CA ALA A 201 -25.98 1.71 -2.93
C ALA A 201 -24.60 1.06 -3.09
N GLY A 202 -23.70 1.42 -2.18
CA GLY A 202 -22.35 0.83 -2.13
C GLY A 202 -21.65 1.12 -0.81
N ALA A 203 -20.50 0.45 -0.62
CA ALA A 203 -19.68 0.64 0.58
C ALA A 203 -18.22 0.98 0.22
N LEU A 204 -17.67 1.96 0.92
CA LEU A 204 -16.29 2.43 0.69
C LEU A 204 -15.64 2.92 1.99
N SER A 205 -14.40 3.35 1.88
CA SER A 205 -13.62 3.99 2.94
C SER A 205 -14.22 5.34 3.34
N GLU A 206 -14.38 5.60 4.66
CA GLU A 206 -14.81 6.91 5.17
C GLU A 206 -13.84 8.02 4.75
N GLU A 207 -12.54 7.73 4.76
CA GLU A 207 -11.51 8.69 4.38
C GLU A 207 -11.65 9.12 2.91
N VAL A 208 -11.84 8.15 2.00
CA VAL A 208 -12.04 8.44 0.57
C VAL A 208 -13.34 9.22 0.35
N TRP A 209 -14.40 8.89 1.07
CA TRP A 209 -15.65 9.66 1.03
C TRP A 209 -15.43 11.11 1.45
N LYS A 210 -14.81 11.36 2.62
CA LYS A 210 -14.53 12.70 3.14
C LYS A 210 -13.67 13.52 2.19
N ARG A 211 -12.56 12.94 1.72
CA ARG A 211 -11.66 13.61 0.77
C ARG A 211 -12.35 13.98 -0.53
N ASN A 212 -13.20 13.13 -1.09
CA ASN A 212 -13.94 13.46 -2.30
C ASN A 212 -15.01 14.54 -2.05
N LEU A 213 -15.63 14.55 -0.86
CA LEU A 213 -16.55 15.61 -0.44
C LEU A 213 -15.82 16.96 -0.34
N GLU A 214 -14.67 17.02 0.34
CA GLU A 214 -13.83 18.22 0.49
C GLU A 214 -13.33 18.76 -0.86
N ARG A 215 -13.09 17.88 -1.83
CA ARG A 215 -12.66 18.23 -3.19
C ARG A 215 -13.82 18.56 -4.15
N GLY A 216 -15.05 18.62 -3.67
CA GLY A 216 -16.22 18.90 -4.49
C GLY A 216 -16.55 17.81 -5.54
N ARG A 217 -16.04 16.58 -5.36
CA ARG A 217 -16.31 15.46 -6.28
C ARG A 217 -17.55 14.66 -5.92
N VAL A 218 -18.09 14.88 -4.74
CA VAL A 218 -19.38 14.32 -4.30
C VAL A 218 -20.45 15.33 -4.64
N ASP A 219 -21.40 14.94 -5.49
CA ASP A 219 -22.58 15.73 -5.80
C ASP A 219 -23.71 15.34 -4.80
N PRO A 220 -24.00 16.21 -3.81
CA PRO A 220 -24.99 15.91 -2.78
C PRO A 220 -26.43 15.82 -3.30
N SER A 221 -26.67 16.28 -4.53
CA SER A 221 -27.96 16.07 -5.20
C SER A 221 -28.14 14.64 -5.76
N LYS A 222 -27.03 13.89 -5.91
CA LYS A 222 -27.01 12.55 -6.52
C LYS A 222 -26.70 11.43 -5.54
N VAL A 223 -25.86 11.68 -4.55
CA VAL A 223 -25.39 10.65 -3.60
C VAL A 223 -25.31 11.18 -2.18
N PHE A 224 -25.59 10.33 -1.21
CA PHE A 224 -25.51 10.68 0.21
C PHE A 224 -25.05 9.50 1.07
N LEU A 225 -24.50 9.82 2.23
CA LEU A 225 -24.10 8.85 3.23
C LEU A 225 -25.36 8.35 3.97
N ILE A 226 -25.55 7.01 3.99
CA ILE A 226 -26.68 6.37 4.65
C ILE A 226 -26.31 5.74 5.98
N TRP A 227 -25.09 5.22 6.16
CA TRP A 227 -24.65 4.60 7.40
C TRP A 227 -23.14 4.58 7.53
N LYS A 228 -22.66 4.58 8.79
CA LYS A 228 -21.26 4.41 9.15
C LYS A 228 -21.06 3.25 10.10
N THR A 229 -20.11 2.37 9.84
CA THR A 229 -19.81 1.21 10.68
C THR A 229 -19.22 1.62 12.04
N PRO A 230 -19.32 0.78 13.07
CA PRO A 230 -18.39 0.83 14.19
C PRO A 230 -16.92 0.78 13.75
N SER A 231 -16.02 1.34 14.56
CA SER A 231 -14.61 1.45 14.22
C SER A 231 -13.84 0.13 14.26
N TYR A 232 -12.74 0.09 13.53
CA TYR A 232 -11.78 -1.01 13.49
C TYR A 232 -10.42 -0.50 13.01
N HIS A 233 -9.31 -1.25 13.27
CA HIS A 233 -8.00 -0.94 12.70
C HIS A 233 -7.98 -1.27 11.21
N ASN A 234 -7.37 -0.41 10.39
CA ASN A 234 -7.34 -0.64 8.94
C ASN A 234 -5.92 -0.54 8.35
N TYR A 235 -5.60 0.54 7.65
CA TYR A 235 -4.37 0.59 6.87
C TYR A 235 -3.11 0.55 7.72
N HIS A 236 -2.05 -0.05 7.14
CA HIS A 236 -0.72 -0.07 7.76
C HIS A 236 0.38 -0.36 6.73
N TRP A 237 1.59 0.00 7.11
CA TRP A 237 2.80 -0.41 6.44
C TRP A 237 3.23 -1.80 6.92
N LEU A 238 3.41 -2.72 5.98
CA LEU A 238 3.98 -4.04 6.20
C LEU A 238 5.34 -4.11 5.52
N ALA A 239 6.39 -4.43 6.27
CA ALA A 239 7.76 -4.56 5.82
C ALA A 239 8.19 -6.02 5.74
N GLN A 240 9.02 -6.38 4.75
CA GLN A 240 9.65 -7.70 4.65
C GLN A 240 10.55 -8.00 5.85
N GLY A 241 10.63 -9.28 6.22
CA GLY A 241 11.43 -9.71 7.37
C GLY A 241 12.95 -9.70 7.15
N ASN A 242 13.39 -9.56 5.90
CA ASN A 242 14.79 -9.63 5.51
C ASN A 242 15.44 -8.25 5.27
N LEU A 243 14.76 -7.13 5.54
CA LEU A 243 15.29 -5.78 5.25
C LEU A 243 16.62 -5.49 5.94
N ASP A 244 16.76 -5.94 7.19
CA ASP A 244 18.01 -5.76 7.94
C ASP A 244 19.18 -6.54 7.33
N LYS A 245 18.92 -7.65 6.64
CA LYS A 245 19.93 -8.41 5.88
C LYS A 245 20.19 -7.76 4.51
N LYS A 246 19.13 -7.28 3.85
CA LYS A 246 19.21 -6.67 2.51
C LYS A 246 20.00 -5.36 2.52
N PHE A 247 19.75 -4.49 3.48
CA PHE A 247 20.36 -3.16 3.56
C PHE A 247 21.46 -3.08 4.63
N LYS A 248 21.08 -3.03 5.90
CA LYS A 248 21.98 -2.98 7.07
C LYS A 248 21.25 -3.41 8.34
N LYS A 249 21.98 -3.88 9.32
CA LYS A 249 21.43 -4.18 10.67
C LYS A 249 20.68 -2.95 11.22
N GLY A 250 19.44 -3.14 11.65
CA GLY A 250 18.57 -2.08 12.20
C GLY A 250 17.82 -1.26 11.16
N PHE A 251 17.93 -1.57 9.86
CA PHE A 251 17.25 -0.82 8.79
C PHE A 251 15.73 -0.76 8.99
N THR A 252 15.08 -1.85 9.40
CA THR A 252 13.64 -1.88 9.67
C THR A 252 13.25 -0.88 10.77
N LYS A 253 14.10 -0.73 11.80
CA LYS A 253 13.90 0.25 12.88
C LYS A 253 14.08 1.68 12.37
N ASP A 254 15.11 1.93 11.56
CA ASP A 254 15.36 3.24 10.95
C ASP A 254 14.17 3.64 10.07
N LEU A 255 13.69 2.75 9.20
CA LEU A 255 12.52 2.95 8.34
C LEU A 255 11.26 3.27 9.17
N THR A 256 11.01 2.53 10.25
CA THR A 256 9.90 2.80 11.17
C THR A 256 10.02 4.20 11.75
N ASN A 257 11.21 4.57 12.27
CA ASN A 257 11.46 5.87 12.85
C ASN A 257 11.30 7.02 11.87
N VAL A 258 11.62 6.82 10.58
CA VAL A 258 11.38 7.82 9.54
C VAL A 258 9.89 8.15 9.44
N PHE A 259 9.00 7.14 9.36
CA PHE A 259 7.55 7.38 9.35
C PHE A 259 7.08 8.11 10.63
N LEU A 260 7.51 7.66 11.80
CA LEU A 260 7.06 8.22 13.08
C LEU A 260 7.50 9.68 13.29
N ARG A 261 8.56 10.13 12.62
CA ARG A 261 9.06 11.50 12.69
C ARG A 261 8.46 12.45 11.66
N PHE A 262 7.66 11.96 10.71
CA PHE A 262 6.97 12.83 9.75
C PHE A 262 6.14 13.88 10.46
N ASN A 263 6.33 15.13 10.08
CA ASN A 263 5.67 16.29 10.70
C ASN A 263 5.43 17.40 9.65
N GLU A 264 4.64 18.39 10.01
CA GLU A 264 4.25 19.49 9.12
C GLU A 264 5.30 20.61 8.98
N LYS A 265 6.43 20.55 9.71
CA LYS A 265 7.51 21.56 9.60
C LYS A 265 8.25 21.43 8.28
N SER A 266 8.39 20.23 7.75
CA SER A 266 8.92 19.99 6.39
C SER A 266 7.79 20.08 5.37
N LYS A 267 7.93 20.97 4.37
CA LYS A 267 6.95 21.12 3.27
C LYS A 267 6.66 19.80 2.57
N LYS A 268 7.69 18.98 2.34
CA LYS A 268 7.60 17.67 1.68
C LYS A 268 6.86 16.65 2.55
N GLN A 269 7.17 16.58 3.85
CA GLN A 269 6.50 15.68 4.79
C GLN A 269 5.05 16.10 5.03
N LYS A 270 4.77 17.41 5.13
CA LYS A 270 3.40 17.95 5.18
C LYS A 270 2.60 17.50 3.96
N GLN A 271 3.15 17.63 2.75
CA GLN A 271 2.50 17.17 1.53
C GLN A 271 2.22 15.66 1.56
N ILE A 272 3.14 14.83 2.08
CA ILE A 272 2.93 13.39 2.23
C ILE A 272 1.77 13.13 3.20
N LEU A 273 1.76 13.77 4.36
CA LEU A 273 0.70 13.61 5.36
C LEU A 273 -0.67 14.00 4.80
N GLU A 274 -0.76 15.12 4.09
CA GLU A 274 -1.99 15.56 3.40
C GLU A 274 -2.47 14.56 2.35
N LEU A 275 -1.54 14.00 1.54
CA LEU A 275 -1.86 13.00 0.52
C LEU A 275 -2.33 11.67 1.15
N PHE A 276 -1.84 11.33 2.34
CA PHE A 276 -2.32 10.20 3.15
C PHE A 276 -3.57 10.52 3.97
N SER A 277 -4.04 11.77 3.99
CA SER A 277 -5.12 12.25 4.90
C SER A 277 -4.80 11.95 6.37
N ALA A 278 -3.55 12.12 6.77
CA ALA A 278 -3.04 11.86 8.12
C ALA A 278 -2.51 13.13 8.77
N LYS A 279 -2.59 13.23 10.08
CA LYS A 279 -1.85 14.24 10.85
C LYS A 279 -0.44 13.76 11.21
N LYS A 280 -0.29 12.45 11.40
CA LYS A 280 0.98 11.78 11.70
C LYS A 280 0.90 10.29 11.41
N PHE A 281 2.05 9.64 11.29
CA PHE A 281 2.15 8.19 11.44
C PHE A 281 2.42 7.82 12.90
N ILE A 282 1.86 6.70 13.32
CA ILE A 282 2.03 6.11 14.65
C ILE A 282 2.49 4.67 14.54
N ILE A 283 3.07 4.15 15.63
CA ILE A 283 3.48 2.74 15.67
C ILE A 283 2.26 1.84 15.49
N SER A 284 2.42 0.76 14.73
CA SER A 284 1.38 -0.26 14.59
C SER A 284 1.93 -1.63 14.97
N LYS A 285 1.05 -2.53 15.41
CA LYS A 285 1.36 -3.87 15.89
C LYS A 285 0.48 -4.91 15.21
N THR A 286 0.99 -6.12 15.06
CA THR A 286 0.27 -7.25 14.49
C THR A 286 -1.08 -7.50 15.18
N GLU A 287 -1.11 -7.38 16.51
CA GLU A 287 -2.27 -7.65 17.36
C GLU A 287 -3.45 -6.73 17.07
N ASN A 288 -3.20 -5.52 16.56
CA ASN A 288 -4.23 -4.57 16.17
C ASN A 288 -5.20 -5.16 15.11
N TYR A 289 -4.73 -6.13 14.33
CA TYR A 289 -5.46 -6.76 13.21
C TYR A 289 -6.08 -8.10 13.55
N ASN A 290 -6.01 -8.58 14.79
CA ASN A 290 -6.59 -9.87 15.22
C ASN A 290 -8.09 -9.96 14.94
N LYS A 291 -8.84 -8.87 15.13
CA LYS A 291 -10.28 -8.82 14.79
C LYS A 291 -10.49 -9.00 13.29
N ILE A 292 -9.70 -8.36 12.45
CA ILE A 292 -9.79 -8.47 10.99
C ILE A 292 -9.42 -9.88 10.54
N GLU A 293 -8.38 -10.49 11.10
CA GLU A 293 -8.02 -11.89 10.84
C GLU A 293 -9.17 -12.83 11.18
N LYS A 294 -9.76 -12.71 12.37
CA LYS A 294 -10.91 -13.54 12.79
C LYS A 294 -12.11 -13.37 11.84
N VAL A 295 -12.45 -12.15 11.46
CA VAL A 295 -13.54 -11.87 10.50
C VAL A 295 -13.19 -12.42 9.12
N GLY A 296 -11.94 -12.26 8.68
CA GLY A 296 -11.44 -12.74 7.39
C GLY A 296 -11.51 -14.27 7.28
N ARG A 297 -11.11 -15.00 8.35
CA ARG A 297 -11.22 -16.47 8.41
C ARG A 297 -12.69 -16.91 8.36
N LYS A 298 -13.57 -16.30 9.15
CA LYS A 298 -15.01 -16.59 9.12
C LYS A 298 -15.66 -16.32 7.75
N ALA A 299 -15.16 -15.35 7.03
CA ALA A 299 -15.63 -15.00 5.68
C ALA A 299 -14.94 -15.82 4.55
N GLY A 300 -14.08 -16.79 4.87
CA GLY A 300 -13.32 -17.58 3.91
C GLY A 300 -12.29 -16.79 3.09
N LYS A 301 -11.92 -15.59 3.55
CA LYS A 301 -10.94 -14.72 2.88
C LYS A 301 -9.50 -14.94 3.38
N ILE A 302 -9.34 -15.62 4.49
CA ILE A 302 -8.05 -16.05 5.07
C ILE A 302 -8.19 -17.54 5.39
N LYS A 303 -7.22 -18.33 4.89
CA LYS A 303 -7.09 -19.77 5.17
C LYS A 303 -6.48 -20.01 6.55
#